data_038bdd5d3d096c8c28b4f8f6b662824e
#
_entry.id   038bdd5d3d096c8c28b4f8f6b662824e
#
_cell.length_a   1.000
_cell.length_b   1.000
_cell.length_c   1.000
_cell.angle_alpha   90.00
_cell.angle_beta   90.00
_cell.angle_gamma   90.00
#
_symmetry.space_group_name_H-M   'P 1'
#
loop_
_entity.id
_entity.type
_entity.pdbx_description
1 polymer ?
#
loop_
_entity_poly.entity_id
_entity_poly.type
_entity_poly.pdbx_seq_one_letter_code
_entity_poly.pdbx_strand_id
1 'polypeptide(L)'
;NLDIYYQRSWATYTENEQNINFHTHWQSNISFAYYLLKPNNSGGIIFKSNELQNEIAKNIFTNSKLEKSLINKPNPYNSDRSMFDLDQDSIIVFPSKTPHATVPNRSGFPRISISGDISIMLKDSKGFEHLMPNFNNWTKF
;
A
#
# COMPACT_ATOMS: atom_id res chain seq x y z
N ASN A 1 -0.11 22.82 -11.65
CA ASN A 1 -0.80 22.38 -12.87
C ASN A 1 -1.37 20.96 -12.77
N LEU A 2 -1.77 20.55 -11.53
CA LEU A 2 -2.35 19.23 -11.23
C LEU A 2 -3.73 19.40 -10.62
N ASP A 3 -4.64 18.49 -10.99
CA ASP A 3 -5.90 18.27 -10.30
C ASP A 3 -5.82 16.95 -9.54
N ILE A 4 -6.37 16.95 -8.33
CA ILE A 4 -6.40 15.77 -7.45
C ILE A 4 -7.88 15.39 -7.29
N TYR A 5 -8.18 14.15 -7.66
CA TYR A 5 -9.54 13.62 -7.61
C TYR A 5 -9.64 12.48 -6.60
N TYR A 6 -10.59 12.61 -5.72
CA TYR A 6 -11.01 11.48 -4.89
C TYR A 6 -11.80 10.51 -5.77
N GLN A 7 -11.31 9.29 -5.92
CA GLN A 7 -11.87 8.35 -6.88
C GLN A 7 -12.93 7.45 -6.24
N ARG A 8 -12.60 6.84 -5.10
CA ARG A 8 -13.48 5.92 -4.38
C ARG A 8 -13.01 5.69 -2.96
N SER A 9 -13.91 5.20 -2.11
CA SER A 9 -13.58 4.65 -0.79
C SER A 9 -14.43 3.44 -0.47
N TRP A 10 -13.94 2.66 0.48
CA TRP A 10 -14.66 1.50 1.01
C TRP A 10 -14.24 1.24 2.45
N ALA A 11 -15.15 0.63 3.20
CA ALA A 11 -14.84 0.10 4.51
C ALA A 11 -14.45 -1.38 4.40
N THR A 12 -13.46 -1.77 5.19
CA THR A 12 -13.04 -3.17 5.33
C THR A 12 -13.25 -3.60 6.76
N TYR A 13 -14.06 -4.63 6.92
CA TYR A 13 -14.31 -5.30 8.18
C TYR A 13 -13.54 -6.62 8.18
N THR A 14 -12.59 -6.77 9.11
CA THR A 14 -11.70 -7.93 9.19
C THR A 14 -11.92 -8.64 10.52
N GLU A 15 -12.51 -9.81 10.47
CA GLU A 15 -12.73 -10.66 11.65
C GLU A 15 -11.44 -11.32 12.14
N ASN A 16 -11.55 -12.03 13.27
CA ASN A 16 -10.42 -12.79 13.82
C ASN A 16 -9.88 -13.81 12.80
N GLU A 17 -8.57 -13.98 12.73
CA GLU A 17 -7.81 -14.81 11.77
C GLU A 17 -7.91 -14.39 10.30
N GLN A 18 -8.68 -13.35 9.95
CA GLN A 18 -8.75 -12.85 8.59
C GLN A 18 -7.64 -11.84 8.29
N ASN A 19 -7.28 -11.76 7.01
CA ASN A 19 -6.34 -10.78 6.46
C ASN A 19 -6.72 -10.40 5.03
N ILE A 20 -6.07 -9.37 4.50
CA ILE A 20 -6.12 -9.00 3.09
C ILE A 20 -4.82 -9.47 2.44
N ASN A 21 -4.94 -10.23 1.35
CA ASN A 21 -3.80 -10.71 0.58
C ASN A 21 -3.08 -9.58 -0.16
N PHE A 22 -1.85 -9.83 -0.62
CA PHE A 22 -1.10 -8.87 -1.42
C PHE A 22 -1.84 -8.48 -2.69
N HIS A 23 -2.00 -7.19 -2.89
CA HIS A 23 -2.64 -6.58 -4.06
C HIS A 23 -2.08 -5.17 -4.30
N THR A 24 -2.49 -4.56 -5.41
CA THR A 24 -2.16 -3.20 -5.84
C THR A 24 -3.39 -2.53 -6.42
N HIS A 25 -3.39 -1.20 -6.48
CA HIS A 25 -4.48 -0.45 -7.13
C HIS A 25 -3.96 0.19 -8.41
N TRP A 26 -4.23 -0.45 -9.54
CA TRP A 26 -3.68 -0.06 -10.84
C TRP A 26 -4.24 1.24 -11.41
N GLN A 27 -5.48 1.58 -11.04
CA GLN A 27 -6.25 2.70 -11.60
C GLN A 27 -6.07 4.03 -10.86
N SER A 28 -5.26 4.06 -9.81
CA SER A 28 -5.05 5.25 -8.97
C SER A 28 -3.56 5.55 -8.78
N ASN A 29 -3.26 6.75 -8.29
CA ASN A 29 -1.90 7.20 -8.03
C ASN A 29 -1.53 7.09 -6.55
N ILE A 30 -2.45 7.45 -5.67
CA ILE A 30 -2.28 7.45 -4.22
C ILE A 30 -3.42 6.65 -3.59
N SER A 31 -3.08 5.79 -2.64
CA SER A 31 -4.04 5.08 -1.81
C SER A 31 -3.80 5.42 -0.34
N PHE A 32 -4.84 5.32 0.45
CA PHE A 32 -4.74 5.47 1.90
C PHE A 32 -5.56 4.40 2.63
N ALA A 33 -5.19 4.16 3.88
CA ALA A 33 -5.98 3.38 4.83
C ALA A 33 -6.03 4.12 6.18
N TYR A 34 -7.24 4.39 6.65
CA TYR A 34 -7.52 4.95 7.97
C TYR A 34 -8.06 3.85 8.87
N TYR A 35 -7.51 3.70 10.07
CA TYR A 35 -7.92 2.68 11.03
C TYR A 35 -8.98 3.23 11.99
N LEU A 36 -10.26 2.98 11.67
CA LEU A 36 -11.39 3.40 12.47
C LEU A 36 -11.52 2.61 13.77
N LEU A 37 -11.27 1.30 13.72
CA LEU A 37 -11.24 0.40 14.88
C LEU A 37 -10.02 -0.51 14.74
N LYS A 38 -9.09 -0.41 15.67
CA LYS A 38 -7.81 -1.11 15.63
C LYS A 38 -7.46 -1.69 17.01
N PRO A 39 -8.08 -2.83 17.40
CA PRO A 39 -7.72 -3.50 18.64
C PRO A 39 -6.24 -3.92 18.66
N ASN A 40 -5.66 -4.03 19.85
CA ASN A 40 -4.33 -4.58 20.03
C ASN A 40 -4.24 -5.98 19.40
N ASN A 41 -3.14 -6.32 18.78
CA ASN A 41 -2.93 -7.58 18.06
C ASN A 41 -3.85 -7.80 16.83
N SER A 42 -4.53 -6.77 16.35
CA SER A 42 -5.37 -6.90 15.13
C SER A 42 -4.56 -6.88 13.83
N GLY A 43 -3.23 -6.86 13.90
CA GLY A 43 -2.31 -6.89 12.77
C GLY A 43 -2.14 -5.53 12.08
N GLY A 44 -0.99 -5.35 11.45
CA GLY A 44 -0.61 -4.15 10.71
C GLY A 44 -0.72 -4.32 9.20
N ILE A 45 -0.29 -3.29 8.48
CA ILE A 45 -0.14 -3.32 7.03
C ILE A 45 1.30 -3.67 6.65
N ILE A 46 1.46 -4.50 5.62
CA ILE A 46 2.75 -4.90 5.07
C ILE A 46 2.87 -4.36 3.66
N PHE A 47 3.96 -3.70 3.37
CA PHE A 47 4.36 -3.30 2.02
C PHE A 47 5.48 -4.21 1.53
N LYS A 48 5.42 -4.56 0.24
CA LYS A 48 6.48 -5.31 -0.42
C LYS A 48 7.21 -4.38 -1.39
N SER A 49 8.53 -4.39 -1.34
CA SER A 49 9.35 -3.80 -2.39
C SER A 49 9.24 -4.66 -3.64
N ASN A 50 8.95 -4.05 -4.79
CA ASN A 50 8.83 -4.79 -6.05
C ASN A 50 10.19 -5.24 -6.58
N GLU A 51 11.20 -4.42 -6.40
CA GLU A 51 12.57 -4.70 -6.80
C GLU A 51 13.53 -3.90 -5.91
N LEU A 52 14.52 -4.56 -5.40
CA LEU A 52 15.66 -3.90 -4.81
C LEU A 52 16.62 -3.59 -5.96
N GLN A 53 16.62 -2.37 -6.45
CA GLN A 53 17.41 -1.94 -7.61
C GLN A 53 18.92 -2.22 -7.48
N ASN A 54 19.40 -2.44 -6.26
CA ASN A 54 20.80 -2.70 -5.94
C ASN A 54 21.01 -4.12 -5.39
N GLU A 55 20.17 -5.05 -5.72
CA GLU A 55 20.33 -6.43 -5.28
C GLU A 55 21.51 -7.10 -6.00
N ILE A 56 22.58 -7.38 -5.25
CA ILE A 56 23.79 -8.04 -5.78
C ILE A 56 23.49 -9.50 -6.13
N ALA A 57 22.62 -10.15 -5.37
CA ALA A 57 22.19 -11.53 -5.63
C ALA A 57 20.66 -11.61 -5.50
N LYS A 58 20.01 -12.05 -6.57
CA LYS A 58 18.57 -12.18 -6.63
C LYS A 58 18.02 -13.05 -5.50
N ASN A 59 16.99 -12.55 -4.83
CA ASN A 59 16.31 -13.21 -3.71
C ASN A 59 17.14 -13.39 -2.43
N ILE A 60 18.25 -12.68 -2.27
CA ILE A 60 19.05 -12.77 -1.05
C ILE A 60 18.27 -12.28 0.18
N PHE A 61 17.39 -11.29 0.00
CA PHE A 61 16.57 -10.71 1.07
C PHE A 61 15.18 -11.33 1.20
N THR A 62 14.81 -12.22 0.28
CA THR A 62 13.49 -12.88 0.28
C THR A 62 13.52 -14.28 0.88
N ASN A 63 14.70 -14.85 1.09
CA ASN A 63 14.87 -16.18 1.64
C ASN A 63 15.07 -16.13 3.15
N SER A 64 14.03 -16.47 3.91
CA SER A 64 14.05 -16.42 5.38
C SER A 64 15.14 -17.28 6.04
N LYS A 65 15.65 -18.31 5.36
CA LYS A 65 16.78 -19.12 5.86
C LYS A 65 18.12 -18.40 5.67
N LEU A 66 18.26 -17.66 4.57
CA LEU A 66 19.45 -16.83 4.31
C LEU A 66 19.44 -15.56 5.16
N GLU A 67 18.27 -14.96 5.36
CA GLU A 67 18.11 -13.78 6.22
C GLU A 67 18.69 -14.00 7.61
N LYS A 68 18.41 -15.16 8.23
CA LYS A 68 18.94 -15.48 9.57
C LYS A 68 20.45 -15.60 9.65
N SER A 69 21.12 -15.85 8.53
CA SER A 69 22.57 -16.02 8.49
C SER A 69 23.34 -14.85 7.91
N LEU A 70 22.70 -14.02 7.08
CA LEU A 70 23.34 -12.94 6.33
C LEU A 70 22.92 -11.54 6.81
N ILE A 71 21.74 -11.40 7.41
CA ILE A 71 21.20 -10.11 7.85
C ILE A 71 21.17 -10.07 9.37
N ASN A 72 22.04 -9.28 9.96
CA ASN A 72 22.07 -9.09 11.41
C ASN A 72 20.88 -8.27 11.93
N LYS A 73 20.47 -7.27 11.18
CA LYS A 73 19.35 -6.39 11.53
C LYS A 73 18.59 -5.98 10.27
N PRO A 74 17.30 -6.37 10.15
CA PRO A 74 16.45 -5.93 9.05
C PRO A 74 16.25 -4.41 9.07
N ASN A 75 16.20 -3.82 7.88
CA ASN A 75 15.86 -2.42 7.66
C ASN A 75 15.25 -2.25 6.26
N PRO A 76 14.69 -1.08 5.90
CA PRO A 76 14.06 -0.88 4.59
C PRO A 76 14.96 -1.10 3.37
N TYR A 77 16.30 -1.09 3.54
CA TYR A 77 17.24 -1.26 2.43
C TYR A 77 17.70 -2.71 2.23
N ASN A 78 17.46 -3.58 3.21
CA ASN A 78 17.87 -4.98 3.18
C ASN A 78 16.71 -5.95 3.46
N SER A 79 15.48 -5.48 3.30
CA SER A 79 14.25 -6.28 3.45
C SER A 79 13.37 -6.11 2.24
N ASP A 80 12.75 -7.20 1.79
CA ASP A 80 11.75 -7.16 0.73
C ASP A 80 10.37 -6.69 1.24
N ARG A 81 10.21 -6.55 2.55
CA ARG A 81 8.96 -6.20 3.20
C ARG A 81 9.17 -5.22 4.34
N SER A 82 8.24 -4.29 4.47
CA SER A 82 8.15 -3.39 5.62
C SER A 82 6.77 -3.50 6.23
N MET A 83 6.70 -3.73 7.53
CA MET A 83 5.45 -3.82 8.28
C MET A 83 5.28 -2.58 9.15
N PHE A 84 4.07 -2.03 9.14
CA PHE A 84 3.66 -0.91 9.97
C PHE A 84 2.45 -1.33 10.81
N ASP A 85 2.63 -1.38 12.11
CA ASP A 85 1.55 -1.60 13.07
C ASP A 85 1.14 -0.25 13.66
N LEU A 86 0.15 0.36 13.02
CA LEU A 86 -0.33 1.70 13.34
C LEU A 86 -1.40 1.63 14.44
N ASP A 87 -1.53 2.71 15.18
CA ASP A 87 -2.58 2.86 16.18
C ASP A 87 -3.95 3.13 15.52
N GLN A 88 -5.02 2.96 16.32
CA GLN A 88 -6.35 3.45 15.97
C GLN A 88 -6.31 4.96 15.72
N ASP A 89 -7.18 5.46 14.88
CA ASP A 89 -7.27 6.85 14.44
C ASP A 89 -6.04 7.35 13.63
N SER A 90 -5.20 6.40 13.18
CA SER A 90 -4.09 6.70 12.28
C SER A 90 -4.49 6.51 10.82
N ILE A 91 -3.85 7.29 9.95
CA ILE A 91 -3.94 7.14 8.50
C ILE A 91 -2.55 6.85 7.91
N ILE A 92 -2.49 5.92 6.97
CA ILE A 92 -1.29 5.70 6.16
C ILE A 92 -1.61 6.02 4.71
N VAL A 93 -0.71 6.73 4.06
CA VAL A 93 -0.82 7.15 2.65
C VAL A 93 0.38 6.58 1.90
N PHE A 94 0.13 5.99 0.73
CA PHE A 94 1.17 5.32 -0.04
C PHE A 94 0.87 5.34 -1.55
N PRO A 95 1.88 5.15 -2.42
CA PRO A 95 1.66 5.01 -3.85
C PRO A 95 0.79 3.79 -4.14
N SER A 96 -0.28 3.95 -4.91
CA SER A 96 -1.28 2.89 -5.17
C SER A 96 -0.71 1.62 -5.78
N LYS A 97 0.38 1.73 -6.52
CA LYS A 97 1.08 0.59 -7.15
C LYS A 97 1.98 -0.20 -6.21
N THR A 98 2.18 0.27 -4.96
CA THR A 98 2.96 -0.46 -3.97
C THR A 98 2.19 -1.71 -3.54
N PRO A 99 2.72 -2.92 -3.76
CA PRO A 99 2.07 -4.15 -3.30
C PRO A 99 1.95 -4.14 -1.79
N HIS A 100 0.74 -4.39 -1.29
CA HIS A 100 0.48 -4.37 0.15
C HIS A 100 -0.53 -5.43 0.55
N ALA A 101 -0.44 -5.81 1.80
CA ALA A 101 -1.28 -6.83 2.46
C ALA A 101 -1.51 -6.43 3.91
N THR A 102 -2.32 -7.17 4.63
CA THR A 102 -2.42 -7.02 6.08
C THR A 102 -2.02 -8.30 6.79
N VAL A 103 -1.48 -8.15 8.01
CA VAL A 103 -1.25 -9.28 8.92
C VAL A 103 -2.61 -9.79 9.40
N PRO A 104 -2.78 -11.11 9.62
CA PRO A 104 -3.99 -11.66 10.20
C PRO A 104 -4.38 -10.96 11.51
N ASN A 105 -5.65 -10.68 11.65
CA ASN A 105 -6.21 -10.14 12.89
C ASN A 105 -6.25 -11.25 13.95
N ARG A 106 -5.52 -11.09 15.05
CA ARG A 106 -5.47 -12.04 16.18
C ARG A 106 -5.93 -11.43 17.50
N SER A 107 -6.74 -10.39 17.41
CA SER A 107 -7.22 -9.66 18.59
C SER A 107 -8.43 -10.32 19.27
N GLY A 108 -9.13 -11.22 18.58
CA GLY A 108 -10.44 -11.73 19.01
C GLY A 108 -11.61 -10.76 18.75
N PHE A 109 -11.32 -9.53 18.25
CA PHE A 109 -12.29 -8.48 17.92
C PHE A 109 -12.12 -8.03 16.46
N PRO A 110 -13.15 -7.45 15.84
CA PRO A 110 -13.03 -6.96 14.46
C PRO A 110 -12.05 -5.77 14.38
N ARG A 111 -11.31 -5.70 13.27
CA ARG A 111 -10.58 -4.51 12.82
C ARG A 111 -11.37 -3.86 11.71
N ILE A 112 -11.58 -2.54 11.78
CA ILE A 112 -12.28 -1.77 10.76
C ILE A 112 -11.35 -0.70 10.21
N SER A 113 -11.19 -0.68 8.90
CA SER A 113 -10.46 0.38 8.20
C SER A 113 -11.28 0.98 7.09
N ILE A 114 -11.04 2.26 6.81
CA ILE A 114 -11.59 2.98 5.65
C ILE A 114 -10.44 3.23 4.71
N SER A 115 -10.52 2.66 3.52
CA SER A 115 -9.54 2.85 2.47
C SER A 115 -10.09 3.73 1.36
N GLY A 116 -9.22 4.37 0.62
CA GLY A 116 -9.62 5.15 -0.55
C GLY A 116 -8.48 5.34 -1.54
N ASP A 117 -8.89 5.68 -2.75
CA ASP A 117 -8.03 5.90 -3.90
C ASP A 117 -8.15 7.33 -4.42
N ILE A 118 -7.03 7.89 -4.79
CA ILE A 118 -6.87 9.25 -5.30
C ILE A 118 -6.15 9.20 -6.65
N SER A 119 -6.71 9.88 -7.64
CA SER A 119 -6.10 10.06 -8.95
C SER A 119 -5.55 11.47 -9.11
N ILE A 120 -4.41 11.58 -9.76
CA ILE A 120 -3.75 12.84 -10.09
C ILE A 120 -3.79 13.00 -11.61
N MET A 121 -4.30 14.11 -12.07
CA MET A 121 -4.41 14.42 -13.49
C MET A 121 -3.80 15.78 -13.79
N LEU A 122 -3.39 15.99 -15.04
CA LEU A 122 -2.97 17.31 -15.51
C LEU A 122 -4.21 18.20 -15.71
N LYS A 123 -4.13 19.47 -15.26
CA LYS A 123 -5.10 20.51 -15.66
C LYS A 123 -4.99 20.82 -17.13
N ASP A 124 -3.74 20.95 -17.59
CA ASP A 124 -3.37 21.18 -18.97
C ASP A 124 -2.28 20.18 -19.35
N SER A 125 -2.59 19.33 -20.31
CA SER A 125 -1.72 18.24 -20.77
C SER A 125 -0.65 18.71 -21.76
N LYS A 126 -0.60 19.99 -22.14
CA LYS A 126 0.40 20.50 -23.06
C LYS A 126 1.83 20.24 -22.60
N GLY A 127 2.55 19.42 -23.36
CA GLY A 127 3.97 19.12 -23.13
C GLY A 127 4.26 18.12 -22.02
N PHE A 128 3.27 17.41 -21.48
CA PHE A 128 3.43 16.36 -20.47
C PHE A 128 2.80 15.06 -20.95
N GLU A 129 3.60 13.98 -20.97
CA GLU A 129 3.15 12.68 -21.47
C GLU A 129 3.04 11.61 -20.35
N HIS A 130 3.56 11.91 -19.14
CA HIS A 130 3.69 10.91 -18.08
C HIS A 130 2.52 10.85 -17.09
N LEU A 131 1.60 11.82 -17.15
CA LEU A 131 0.40 11.84 -16.34
C LEU A 131 -0.85 11.79 -17.22
N MET A 132 -1.93 11.26 -16.68
CA MET A 132 -3.22 11.25 -17.35
C MET A 132 -3.69 12.68 -17.69
N PRO A 133 -4.12 12.94 -18.92
CA PRO A 133 -4.76 14.20 -19.26
C PRO A 133 -6.07 14.34 -18.48
N ASN A 134 -6.52 15.59 -18.27
CA ASN A 134 -7.78 15.85 -17.61
C ASN A 134 -8.94 15.14 -18.33
N PHE A 135 -9.85 14.52 -17.60
CA PHE A 135 -10.98 13.77 -18.15
C PHE A 135 -11.92 14.64 -19.03
N ASN A 136 -11.91 15.96 -18.85
CA ASN A 136 -12.65 16.90 -19.72
C ASN A 136 -12.14 16.88 -21.17
N ASN A 137 -10.94 16.36 -21.40
CA ASN A 137 -10.35 16.19 -22.72
C ASN A 137 -10.62 14.81 -23.35
N TRP A 138 -11.37 13.95 -22.67
CA TRP A 138 -11.66 12.61 -23.16
C TRP A 138 -12.90 12.61 -24.03
N THR A 139 -12.85 11.84 -25.10
CA THR A 139 -14.00 11.61 -25.98
C THR A 139 -14.44 10.16 -25.85
N LYS A 140 -15.73 9.97 -25.59
CA LYS A 140 -16.32 8.63 -25.59
C LYS A 140 -16.55 8.20 -27.03
N PHE A 141 -16.04 7.03 -27.38
CA PHE A 141 -16.32 6.40 -28.68
C PHE A 141 -17.69 5.72 -28.70
#